data_8e388ded9332180759c7f512692d48fd
#
_entry.id   8e388ded9332180759c7f512692d48fd
#
_cell.length_a   1.000
_cell.length_b   1.000
_cell.length_c   1.000
_cell.angle_alpha   90.00
_cell.angle_beta   90.00
_cell.angle_gamma   90.00
#
_symmetry.space_group_name_H-M   'P 1'
#
loop_
_entity.id
_entity.type
_entity.pdbx_description
1 polymer ?
#
loop_
_entity_poly.entity_id
_entity_poly.type
_entity_poly.pdbx_seq_one_letter_code
_entity_poly.pdbx_strand_id
1 'polypeptide(L)'
;MRNKKFPFSDAPNTACFTCCHVLEKNKPILYVSHDEDGYWQFLCGGNHKEEDARVVSLASILNIDETMGDLAELDYGECAEAESTTSDWIVSRMNK
;
A
#
# COMPACT_ATOMS: atom_id res chain seq x y z
N MET A 1 -5.54 1.49 28.19
CA MET A 1 -5.13 1.58 27.10
C MET A 1 -6.07 1.85 26.10
N ARG A 2 -5.88 2.48 25.19
CA ARG A 2 -6.73 2.75 24.27
C ARG A 2 -6.42 2.14 23.09
N ASN A 3 -7.31 1.64 22.39
CA ASN A 3 -7.11 1.01 21.15
C ASN A 3 -6.97 2.02 20.09
N LYS A 4 -5.95 1.87 19.27
CA LYS A 4 -5.82 2.65 18.12
C LYS A 4 -6.80 2.18 17.12
N LYS A 5 -7.55 3.09 16.54
CA LYS A 5 -8.46 2.74 15.52
C LYS A 5 -7.70 2.32 14.28
N PHE A 6 -8.11 1.23 13.64
CA PHE A 6 -7.49 0.77 12.42
C PHE A 6 -7.80 1.79 11.32
N PRO A 7 -6.79 2.29 10.59
CA PRO A 7 -7.01 3.41 9.67
C PRO A 7 -7.81 3.07 8.42
N PHE A 8 -7.78 1.80 7.98
CA PHE A 8 -8.53 1.41 6.79
C PHE A 8 -9.94 1.01 7.18
N SER A 9 -10.89 1.20 6.27
CA SER A 9 -12.24 0.74 6.53
C SER A 9 -12.35 -0.77 6.37
N ASP A 10 -11.40 -1.38 5.68
CA ASP A 10 -11.35 -2.84 5.58
C ASP A 10 -10.82 -3.43 6.86
N ALA A 11 -11.13 -4.70 7.10
CA ALA A 11 -10.65 -5.37 8.30
C ALA A 11 -9.12 -5.53 8.28
N PRO A 12 -8.47 -5.58 9.44
CA PRO A 12 -7.01 -5.70 9.48
C PRO A 12 -6.46 -6.94 8.77
N ASN A 13 -7.23 -8.01 8.71
CA ASN A 13 -6.76 -9.23 8.06
C ASN A 13 -7.12 -9.29 6.58
N THR A 14 -7.60 -8.19 6.01
CA THR A 14 -7.92 -8.15 4.59
C THR A 14 -6.65 -8.37 3.77
N ALA A 15 -6.73 -9.26 2.79
CA ALA A 15 -5.60 -9.55 1.92
C ALA A 15 -5.30 -8.37 1.01
N CYS A 16 -4.04 -8.11 0.81
CA CYS A 16 -3.61 -7.07 -0.12
C CYS A 16 -2.31 -7.53 -0.76
N PHE A 17 -1.83 -6.75 -1.72
CA PHE A 17 -0.67 -7.15 -2.50
C PHE A 17 0.52 -6.25 -2.22
N THR A 18 1.70 -6.86 -2.21
CA THR A 18 2.94 -6.09 -2.15
C THR A 18 3.94 -6.85 -3.01
N CYS A 19 5.21 -6.49 -2.93
CA CYS A 19 6.22 -7.16 -3.72
C CYS A 19 7.31 -7.70 -2.80
N CYS A 20 8.07 -8.67 -3.31
CA CYS A 20 9.14 -9.26 -2.52
C CYS A 20 10.21 -8.24 -2.16
N HIS A 21 10.34 -7.17 -2.94
CA HIS A 21 11.33 -6.15 -2.63
C HIS A 21 11.02 -5.46 -1.30
N VAL A 22 9.73 -5.19 -1.05
CA VAL A 22 9.32 -4.59 0.21
C VAL A 22 9.51 -5.57 1.36
N LEU A 23 9.10 -6.83 1.16
CA LEU A 23 9.12 -7.80 2.25
C LEU A 23 10.51 -8.32 2.56
N GLU A 24 11.32 -8.52 1.53
CA GLU A 24 12.57 -9.27 1.70
C GLU A 24 13.81 -8.41 1.55
N LYS A 25 13.68 -7.24 0.93
CA LYS A 25 14.83 -6.39 0.69
C LYS A 25 14.71 -5.03 1.33
N ASN A 26 13.72 -4.85 2.17
CA ASN A 26 13.51 -3.61 2.93
C ASN A 26 13.40 -2.37 2.07
N LYS A 27 12.89 -2.54 0.85
CA LYS A 27 12.66 -1.37 0.01
C LYS A 27 11.45 -0.59 0.53
N PRO A 28 11.48 0.73 0.46
CA PRO A 28 10.34 1.51 0.92
C PRO A 28 9.15 1.35 -0.02
N ILE A 29 7.96 1.52 0.51
CA ILE A 29 6.74 1.52 -0.30
C ILE A 29 6.59 2.91 -0.89
N LEU A 30 6.61 3.00 -2.21
CA LEU A 30 6.54 4.28 -2.92
C LEU A 30 5.38 4.36 -3.90
N TYR A 31 4.59 3.29 -4.01
CA TYR A 31 3.41 3.26 -4.87
C TYR A 31 2.30 2.52 -4.14
N VAL A 32 1.14 3.15 -4.07
CA VAL A 32 -0.03 2.54 -3.43
C VAL A 32 -1.21 2.71 -4.37
N SER A 33 -1.99 1.67 -4.57
CA SER A 33 -3.19 1.78 -5.37
C SER A 33 -4.36 1.11 -4.66
N HIS A 34 -5.55 1.67 -4.91
CA HIS A 34 -6.80 1.11 -4.42
C HIS A 34 -7.67 0.97 -5.66
N ASP A 35 -7.70 -0.23 -6.24
CA ASP A 35 -8.32 -0.37 -7.54
C ASP A 35 -9.85 -0.36 -7.42
N GLU A 36 -10.51 -0.40 -8.56
CA GLU A 36 -11.96 -0.27 -8.57
C GLU A 36 -12.68 -1.46 -8.00
N ASP A 37 -11.99 -2.59 -7.89
CA ASP A 37 -12.55 -3.77 -7.24
C ASP A 37 -12.32 -3.77 -5.73
N GLY A 38 -11.58 -2.79 -5.23
CA GLY A 38 -11.36 -2.65 -3.80
C GLY A 38 -10.08 -3.27 -3.30
N TYR A 39 -9.21 -3.74 -4.19
CA TYR A 39 -7.95 -4.33 -3.76
C TYR A 39 -6.88 -3.27 -3.57
N TRP A 40 -6.07 -3.47 -2.56
CA TRP A 40 -4.97 -2.58 -2.26
C TRP A 40 -3.66 -3.18 -2.72
N GLN A 41 -2.76 -2.35 -3.24
CA GLN A 41 -1.40 -2.75 -3.58
C GLN A 41 -0.43 -1.76 -2.97
N PHE A 42 0.66 -2.27 -2.42
CA PHE A 42 1.68 -1.45 -1.77
C PHE A 42 3.02 -1.91 -2.33
N LEU A 43 3.58 -1.14 -3.26
CA LEU A 43 4.73 -1.57 -4.03
C LEU A 43 5.90 -0.62 -3.85
N CYS A 44 7.10 -1.08 -4.19
CA CYS A 44 8.30 -0.29 -3.99
C CYS A 44 8.55 0.76 -5.08
N GLY A 45 7.74 0.74 -6.13
CA GLY A 45 7.91 1.72 -7.19
C GLY A 45 8.87 1.32 -8.30
N GLY A 46 9.55 0.19 -8.13
CA GLY A 46 10.45 -0.30 -9.16
C GLY A 46 9.75 -1.22 -10.13
N ASN A 47 10.52 -1.85 -10.98
CA ASN A 47 9.96 -2.80 -11.93
C ASN A 47 9.64 -4.11 -11.24
N HIS A 48 8.54 -4.72 -11.63
CA HIS A 48 8.08 -5.95 -11.02
C HIS A 48 7.71 -6.97 -12.08
N LYS A 49 7.89 -8.23 -11.72
CA LYS A 49 7.39 -9.35 -12.51
C LYS A 49 6.28 -9.99 -11.72
N GLU A 50 5.48 -10.82 -12.36
CA GLU A 50 4.41 -11.51 -11.66
C GLU A 50 4.91 -12.29 -10.47
N GLU A 51 6.07 -12.91 -10.61
CA GLU A 51 6.62 -13.74 -9.55
C GLU A 51 7.09 -12.93 -8.35
N ASP A 52 7.18 -11.60 -8.48
CA ASP A 52 7.56 -10.75 -7.37
C ASP A 52 6.39 -10.42 -6.45
N ALA A 53 5.17 -10.74 -6.86
CA ALA A 53 3.99 -10.39 -6.08
C ALA A 53 3.89 -11.23 -4.82
N ARG A 54 3.41 -10.60 -3.75
CA ARG A 54 3.19 -11.28 -2.48
C ARG A 54 1.85 -10.84 -1.93
N VAL A 55 1.19 -11.73 -1.22
CA VAL A 55 -0.09 -11.42 -0.58
C VAL A 55 0.13 -11.36 0.91
N VAL A 56 -0.30 -10.27 1.52
CA VAL A 56 -0.17 -10.08 2.97
C VAL A 56 -1.46 -9.42 3.46
N SER A 57 -1.55 -9.19 4.76
CA SER A 57 -2.71 -8.48 5.30
C SER A 57 -2.41 -6.99 5.39
N LEU A 58 -3.48 -6.19 5.48
CA LEU A 58 -3.31 -4.76 5.70
C LEU A 58 -2.56 -4.50 7.01
N ALA A 59 -2.82 -5.31 8.03
CA ALA A 59 -2.11 -5.15 9.30
C ALA A 59 -0.61 -5.36 9.12
N SER A 60 -0.23 -6.31 8.26
CA SER A 60 1.19 -6.55 7.99
C SER A 60 1.84 -5.34 7.31
N ILE A 61 1.12 -4.70 6.40
CA ILE A 61 1.63 -3.50 5.73
C ILE A 61 1.87 -2.40 6.77
N LEU A 62 0.93 -2.21 7.69
CA LEU A 62 1.09 -1.17 8.71
C LEU A 62 2.22 -1.49 9.68
N ASN A 63 2.53 -2.76 9.88
CA ASN A 63 3.70 -3.13 10.67
C ASN A 63 5.00 -2.78 9.96
N ILE A 64 4.99 -2.86 8.63
CA ILE A 64 6.16 -2.51 7.86
C ILE A 64 6.33 -1.00 7.80
N ASP A 65 5.22 -0.27 7.60
CA ASP A 65 5.27 1.18 7.47
C ASP A 65 3.93 1.74 7.90
N GLU A 66 3.88 2.23 9.13
CA GLU A 66 2.61 2.72 9.67
C GLU A 66 2.12 3.97 8.97
N THR A 67 2.98 4.68 8.25
CA THR A 67 2.54 5.88 7.53
C THR A 67 1.61 5.53 6.37
N MET A 68 1.53 4.25 6.00
CA MET A 68 0.58 3.83 4.96
C MET A 68 -0.85 4.10 5.38
N GLY A 69 -1.12 4.22 6.68
CA GLY A 69 -2.45 4.58 7.14
C GLY A 69 -2.92 5.93 6.65
N ASP A 70 -1.97 6.82 6.32
CA ASP A 70 -2.33 8.13 5.79
C ASP A 70 -2.95 8.04 4.40
N LEU A 71 -2.78 6.92 3.73
CA LEU A 71 -3.32 6.73 2.39
C LEU A 71 -4.62 5.93 2.42
N ALA A 72 -5.17 5.67 3.59
CA ALA A 72 -6.37 4.85 3.72
C ALA A 72 -7.60 5.50 3.08
N GLU A 73 -7.54 6.79 2.81
CA GLU A 73 -8.68 7.48 2.22
C GLU A 73 -8.65 7.52 0.70
N LEU A 74 -7.67 6.86 0.08
CA LEU A 74 -7.70 6.74 -1.38
C LEU A 74 -9.02 6.12 -1.80
N ASP A 75 -9.64 6.74 -2.79
CA ASP A 75 -10.90 6.25 -3.30
C ASP A 75 -10.66 5.09 -4.26
N TYR A 76 -11.70 4.38 -4.60
CA TYR A 76 -11.60 3.31 -5.58
C TYR A 76 -11.11 3.91 -6.90
N GLY A 77 -10.13 3.29 -7.49
CA GLY A 77 -9.57 3.75 -8.74
C GLY A 77 -8.50 4.81 -8.62
N GLU A 78 -8.05 5.10 -7.39
CA GLU A 78 -6.99 6.08 -7.18
C GLU A 78 -5.69 5.41 -6.81
N CYS A 79 -4.60 6.09 -7.11
CA CYS A 79 -3.29 5.65 -6.68
C CYS A 79 -2.47 6.83 -6.18
N ALA A 80 -1.42 6.52 -5.45
CA ALA A 80 -0.52 7.54 -4.93
C ALA A 80 0.91 7.10 -5.19
N GLU A 81 1.76 8.04 -5.56
CA GLU A 81 3.17 7.77 -5.81
C GLU A 81 4.03 8.78 -5.10
N ALA A 82 5.20 8.34 -4.66
CA ALA A 82 6.19 9.22 -4.08
C ALA A 82 7.53 8.89 -4.71
N GLU A 83 8.40 9.89 -4.81
CA GLU A 83 9.72 9.67 -5.38
C GLU A 83 10.68 9.09 -4.35
N SER A 84 10.43 9.36 -3.09
CA SER A 84 11.27 8.85 -2.01
C SER A 84 10.46 8.89 -0.73
N THR A 85 11.05 8.38 0.34
CA THR A 85 10.38 8.33 1.63
C THR A 85 10.14 9.72 2.23
N THR A 86 10.85 10.73 1.73
CA THR A 86 10.68 12.08 2.23
C THR A 86 9.90 12.98 1.29
N SER A 87 9.48 12.45 0.14
CA SER A 87 8.69 13.21 -0.82
C SER A 87 7.22 13.15 -0.47
N ASP A 88 6.47 14.14 -0.93
CA ASP A 88 5.03 14.11 -0.78
C ASP A 88 4.42 13.05 -1.70
N TRP A 89 3.30 12.51 -1.27
CA TRP A 89 2.55 11.59 -2.10
C TRP A 89 1.72 12.38 -3.12
N ILE A 90 1.73 11.93 -4.35
CA ILE A 90 0.93 12.55 -5.41
C ILE A 90 -0.17 11.56 -5.76
N VAL A 91 -1.40 11.99 -5.52
CA VAL A 91 -2.57 11.16 -5.74
C VAL A 91 -3.11 11.43 -7.13
N SER A 92 -3.45 10.37 -7.86
CA SER A 92 -4.04 10.52 -9.18
C SER A 92 -5.00 9.37 -9.40
N ARG A 93 -5.77 9.48 -10.49
CA ARG A 93 -6.71 8.44 -10.81
C ARG A 93 -6.06 7.48 -11.79
N MET A 94 -6.24 6.19 -11.54
CA MET A 94 -5.66 5.21 -12.44
C MET A 94 -6.43 5.21 -13.73
N ASN A 95 -5.69 5.14 -14.84
CA ASN A 95 -6.34 5.09 -16.13
C ASN A 95 -6.73 3.68 -16.47
N LYS A 96 -7.81 3.58 -17.22
CA LYS A 96 -8.25 2.30 -17.67
C LYS A 96 -7.60 1.92 -18.95
#